data_edd202a0955d07707db6e1bbca5e7003
#
_entry.id   edd202a0955d07707db6e1bbca5e7003
#
_cell.length_a   1.000
_cell.length_b   1.000
_cell.length_c   1.000
_cell.angle_alpha   90.00
_cell.angle_beta   90.00
_cell.angle_gamma   90.00
#
_symmetry.space_group_name_H-M   'P 1'
#
loop_
_entity.id
_entity.type
_entity.pdbx_description
1 polymer ?
#
loop_
_entity_poly.entity_id
_entity_poly.type
_entity_poly.pdbx_seq_one_letter_code
_entity_poly.pdbx_strand_id
1 'polypeptide(L)'
;MFKVSSVGVLLLSSLSRASIISNANTSFTLYFQNNLNATDNVNHIGFILLDPSTRKDAATTCSAIGETLLSSSSIRTYESDIQQPLIYNAYAGRAASTQSYIVQDGIVTISETANQLAFSSITQGNAELPVLCTQSSNQNLPGNAIATLGNTIAIASSGNTYIGFRNQKSFRFLGIPYANPPQRFVYSTPYSPKGQTINATAYGSECIQSGPAGSENCLFLNIQTPYLPKQGSTKDLRPVLFWIHGGGFVGGTGADPGSDGGELASREDIVVVTINYRLSTLGFLAIPGTNITGNYGIADQINALDVSCLLLIMLHVDG
;
A
#
# COMPACT_ATOMS: atom_id res chain seq x y z
N MET A 1 2.58 32.02 -58.28
CA MET A 1 1.85 30.81 -57.85
C MET A 1 2.85 29.79 -57.32
N PHE A 2 3.21 29.86 -56.07
CA PHE A 2 4.11 28.92 -55.43
C PHE A 2 3.30 28.06 -54.44
N LYS A 3 3.23 26.74 -54.68
CA LYS A 3 2.67 25.77 -53.76
C LYS A 3 3.75 25.41 -52.73
N VAL A 4 3.52 25.73 -51.47
CA VAL A 4 4.30 25.24 -50.34
C VAL A 4 3.63 23.95 -49.85
N SER A 5 4.31 22.81 -50.05
CA SER A 5 3.91 21.52 -49.45
C SER A 5 4.48 21.46 -48.07
N SER A 6 3.61 21.51 -47.05
CA SER A 6 3.97 21.24 -45.69
C SER A 6 4.02 19.73 -45.46
N VAL A 7 5.24 19.21 -45.25
CA VAL A 7 5.49 17.85 -44.75
C VAL A 7 5.27 17.88 -43.25
N GLY A 8 4.15 17.35 -42.79
CA GLY A 8 3.89 17.12 -41.37
C GLY A 8 4.67 15.89 -40.92
N VAL A 9 5.70 16.12 -40.10
CA VAL A 9 6.39 15.04 -39.37
C VAL A 9 5.51 14.65 -38.20
N LEU A 10 4.83 13.50 -38.32
CA LEU A 10 4.20 12.85 -37.18
C LEU A 10 5.30 12.25 -36.28
N LEU A 11 5.66 12.96 -35.24
CA LEU A 11 6.40 12.37 -34.11
C LEU A 11 5.43 11.44 -33.34
N LEU A 12 5.43 10.17 -33.70
CA LEU A 12 4.91 9.10 -32.86
C LEU A 12 5.84 8.97 -31.65
N SER A 13 5.54 9.71 -30.58
CA SER A 13 6.11 9.42 -29.28
C SER A 13 5.57 8.06 -28.84
N SER A 14 6.36 7.01 -28.97
CA SER A 14 6.15 5.75 -28.27
C SER A 14 6.29 6.01 -26.78
N LEU A 15 5.21 6.44 -26.15
CA LEU A 15 5.06 6.32 -24.70
C LEU A 15 5.14 4.81 -24.42
N SER A 16 6.30 4.35 -23.97
CA SER A 16 6.41 3.07 -23.30
C SER A 16 5.42 3.14 -22.14
N ARG A 17 4.28 2.44 -22.29
CA ARG A 17 3.37 2.22 -21.16
C ARG A 17 4.19 1.45 -20.13
N ALA A 18 4.66 2.13 -19.10
CA ALA A 18 5.12 1.45 -17.89
C ALA A 18 3.97 0.52 -17.50
N SER A 19 4.23 -0.78 -17.49
CA SER A 19 3.23 -1.76 -17.08
C SER A 19 2.94 -1.49 -15.61
N ILE A 20 1.72 -1.05 -15.33
CA ILE A 20 1.25 -0.86 -13.96
C ILE A 20 1.31 -2.23 -13.29
N ILE A 21 2.03 -2.33 -12.21
CA ILE A 21 2.18 -3.53 -11.40
C ILE A 21 0.80 -3.90 -10.86
N SER A 22 0.41 -5.16 -11.00
CA SER A 22 -0.88 -5.68 -10.53
C SER A 22 -0.70 -6.87 -9.62
N ASN A 23 -1.51 -6.96 -8.57
CA ASN A 23 -1.59 -8.11 -7.66
C ASN A 23 -2.41 -9.29 -8.24
N ALA A 24 -2.75 -9.28 -9.52
CA ALA A 24 -3.64 -10.27 -10.13
C ALA A 24 -3.15 -11.71 -9.95
N ASN A 25 -1.84 -11.95 -9.97
CA ASN A 25 -1.26 -13.29 -10.02
C ASN A 25 -0.38 -13.67 -8.82
N THR A 26 -0.04 -12.73 -7.95
CA THR A 26 0.86 -12.98 -6.81
C THR A 26 0.58 -12.01 -5.67
N SER A 27 0.78 -12.48 -4.44
CA SER A 27 0.80 -11.63 -3.26
C SER A 27 2.16 -10.96 -3.12
N PHE A 28 2.18 -9.80 -2.46
CA PHE A 28 3.40 -9.05 -2.17
C PHE A 28 3.48 -8.82 -0.67
N THR A 29 4.57 -9.22 -0.03
CA THR A 29 4.87 -8.82 1.35
C THR A 29 6.16 -8.02 1.35
N LEU A 30 6.09 -6.77 1.78
CA LEU A 30 7.23 -5.89 1.94
C LEU A 30 7.77 -6.02 3.36
N TYR A 31 9.04 -6.33 3.48
CA TYR A 31 9.75 -6.38 4.75
C TYR A 31 10.82 -5.30 4.81
N PHE A 32 10.87 -4.62 5.93
CA PHE A 32 11.91 -3.66 6.27
C PHE A 32 12.08 -3.65 7.79
N GLN A 33 13.32 -3.83 8.26
CA GLN A 33 13.63 -3.77 9.69
C GLN A 33 13.55 -2.32 10.18
N ASN A 34 12.41 -1.96 10.74
CA ASN A 34 12.12 -0.62 11.22
C ASN A 34 12.14 -0.57 12.74
N ASN A 35 13.20 -0.02 13.32
CA ASN A 35 13.35 0.15 14.76
C ASN A 35 13.02 1.55 15.26
N LEU A 36 12.41 2.39 14.42
CA LEU A 36 12.08 3.81 14.68
C LEU A 36 13.30 4.73 14.88
N ASN A 37 14.50 4.23 14.68
CA ASN A 37 15.72 5.03 14.69
C ASN A 37 16.15 5.36 13.28
N ALA A 38 15.85 6.58 12.82
CA ALA A 38 16.13 7.01 11.44
C ALA A 38 17.63 6.92 11.08
N THR A 39 18.54 7.13 12.06
CA THR A 39 19.99 7.04 11.85
C THR A 39 20.44 5.60 11.64
N ASP A 40 19.83 4.66 12.34
CA ASP A 40 20.14 3.24 12.22
C ASP A 40 19.46 2.64 10.97
N ASN A 41 18.21 3.01 10.71
CA ASN A 41 17.42 2.50 9.59
C ASN A 41 18.07 2.74 8.21
N VAL A 42 18.98 3.72 8.06
CA VAL A 42 19.73 3.92 6.81
C VAL A 42 20.73 2.80 6.51
N ASN A 43 21.08 2.00 7.51
CA ASN A 43 22.00 0.86 7.38
C ASN A 43 21.26 -0.46 7.08
N HIS A 44 19.93 -0.45 7.03
CA HIS A 44 19.10 -1.62 6.79
C HIS A 44 18.56 -1.64 5.37
N ILE A 45 18.34 -2.84 4.83
CA ILE A 45 17.69 -3.05 3.55
C ILE A 45 16.30 -3.65 3.73
N GLY A 46 15.41 -3.31 2.78
CA GLY A 46 14.14 -4.01 2.61
C GLY A 46 14.20 -5.08 1.54
N PHE A 47 13.22 -5.96 1.54
CA PHE A 47 12.99 -6.91 0.47
C PHE A 47 11.49 -7.15 0.29
N ILE A 48 11.13 -7.74 -0.84
CA ILE A 48 9.76 -8.12 -1.16
C ILE A 48 9.70 -9.63 -1.32
N LEU A 49 8.83 -10.25 -0.54
CA LEU A 49 8.49 -11.67 -0.66
C LEU A 49 7.29 -11.82 -1.60
N LEU A 50 7.38 -12.71 -2.57
CA LEU A 50 6.32 -13.09 -3.49
C LEU A 50 5.89 -14.53 -3.25
N ASP A 51 4.67 -14.86 -3.72
CA ASP A 51 4.15 -16.21 -3.73
C ASP A 51 5.09 -17.19 -4.46
N PRO A 52 4.94 -18.51 -4.23
CA PRO A 52 5.74 -19.53 -4.90
C PRO A 52 5.69 -19.41 -6.43
N SER A 53 6.85 -19.53 -7.05
CA SER A 53 7.05 -19.49 -8.50
C SER A 53 8.11 -20.49 -8.91
N THR A 54 8.15 -20.83 -10.19
CA THR A 54 9.25 -21.63 -10.72
C THR A 54 10.53 -20.81 -10.80
N ARG A 55 11.68 -21.44 -10.75
CA ARG A 55 12.97 -20.76 -10.95
C ARG A 55 13.02 -19.95 -12.25
N LYS A 56 12.41 -20.49 -13.31
CA LYS A 56 12.38 -19.87 -14.64
C LYS A 56 11.64 -18.53 -14.62
N ASP A 57 10.54 -18.44 -13.85
CA ASP A 57 9.65 -17.31 -13.84
C ASP A 57 9.98 -16.28 -12.74
N ALA A 58 10.76 -16.68 -11.73
CA ALA A 58 11.06 -15.86 -10.56
C ALA A 58 11.67 -14.49 -10.91
N ALA A 59 12.62 -14.44 -11.85
CA ALA A 59 13.21 -13.17 -12.28
C ALA A 59 12.20 -12.27 -12.98
N THR A 60 11.31 -12.84 -13.80
CA THR A 60 10.23 -12.10 -14.47
C THR A 60 9.23 -11.56 -13.46
N THR A 61 8.92 -12.34 -12.41
CA THR A 61 8.00 -11.92 -11.34
C THR A 61 8.56 -10.72 -10.56
N CYS A 62 9.86 -10.71 -10.19
CA CYS A 62 10.51 -9.54 -9.60
C CYS A 62 10.52 -8.35 -10.57
N SER A 63 10.85 -8.59 -11.85
CA SER A 63 10.89 -7.50 -12.85
C SER A 63 9.52 -6.86 -13.07
N ALA A 64 8.44 -7.62 -12.92
CA ALA A 64 7.07 -7.10 -13.02
C ALA A 64 6.76 -6.04 -11.96
N ILE A 65 7.50 -6.02 -10.85
CA ILE A 65 7.38 -4.99 -9.79
C ILE A 65 8.53 -3.97 -9.82
N GLY A 66 9.30 -3.93 -10.90
CA GLY A 66 10.44 -3.02 -11.03
C GLY A 66 11.66 -3.41 -10.18
N GLU A 67 11.72 -4.67 -9.72
CA GLU A 67 12.77 -5.19 -8.84
C GLU A 67 13.56 -6.31 -9.52
N THR A 68 14.61 -6.76 -8.87
CA THR A 68 15.40 -7.93 -9.27
C THR A 68 15.38 -9.00 -8.18
N LEU A 69 15.80 -10.20 -8.49
CA LEU A 69 16.02 -11.20 -7.47
C LEU A 69 17.09 -10.74 -6.47
N LEU A 70 16.83 -10.96 -5.19
CA LEU A 70 17.78 -10.66 -4.12
C LEU A 70 19.00 -11.59 -4.25
N SER A 71 20.23 -11.05 -4.15
CA SER A 71 21.45 -11.85 -4.29
C SER A 71 21.86 -12.48 -2.97
N SER A 72 22.52 -13.66 -3.02
CA SER A 72 23.11 -14.29 -1.83
C SER A 72 24.17 -13.40 -1.17
N SER A 73 24.87 -12.57 -1.93
CA SER A 73 25.83 -11.62 -1.36
C SER A 73 25.16 -10.54 -0.54
N SER A 74 24.06 -9.96 -1.03
CA SER A 74 23.27 -8.98 -0.27
C SER A 74 22.68 -9.60 0.99
N ILE A 75 22.18 -10.85 0.90
CA ILE A 75 21.64 -11.57 2.07
C ILE A 75 22.72 -11.77 3.15
N ARG A 76 23.94 -12.14 2.76
CA ARG A 76 25.06 -12.32 3.71
C ARG A 76 25.49 -10.99 4.35
N THR A 77 25.46 -9.89 3.61
CA THR A 77 25.82 -8.57 4.11
C THR A 77 24.79 -8.04 5.11
N TYR A 78 23.50 -8.30 4.85
CA TYR A 78 22.37 -7.82 5.63
C TYR A 78 21.58 -9.00 6.23
N GLU A 79 22.29 -9.95 6.83
CA GLU A 79 21.72 -11.23 7.25
C GLU A 79 20.53 -11.07 8.19
N SER A 80 20.65 -10.21 9.21
CA SER A 80 19.59 -9.99 10.19
C SER A 80 18.32 -9.39 9.55
N ASP A 81 18.47 -8.50 8.55
CA ASP A 81 17.35 -7.83 7.88
C ASP A 81 16.49 -8.81 7.08
N ILE A 82 17.10 -9.90 6.62
CA ILE A 82 16.42 -10.92 5.83
C ILE A 82 15.94 -12.06 6.73
N GLN A 83 16.79 -12.51 7.64
CA GLN A 83 16.53 -13.69 8.47
C GLN A 83 15.39 -13.46 9.45
N GLN A 84 15.43 -12.35 10.20
CA GLN A 84 14.44 -12.11 11.27
C GLN A 84 12.99 -12.02 10.76
N PRO A 85 12.67 -11.25 9.70
CA PRO A 85 11.32 -11.23 9.15
C PRO A 85 10.85 -12.58 8.61
N LEU A 86 11.75 -13.38 8.03
CA LEU A 86 11.38 -14.69 7.50
C LEU A 86 11.20 -15.74 8.61
N ILE A 87 11.95 -15.66 9.71
CA ILE A 87 11.69 -16.44 10.93
C ILE A 87 10.36 -16.06 11.54
N TYR A 88 10.07 -14.76 11.65
CA TYR A 88 8.76 -14.29 12.11
C TYR A 88 7.63 -14.80 11.23
N ASN A 89 7.83 -14.87 9.91
CA ASN A 89 6.83 -15.41 8.99
C ASN A 89 6.52 -16.90 9.27
N ALA A 90 7.54 -17.70 9.60
CA ALA A 90 7.36 -19.08 10.04
C ALA A 90 6.67 -19.16 11.41
N TYR A 91 7.10 -18.35 12.38
CA TYR A 91 6.47 -18.25 13.71
C TYR A 91 4.99 -17.86 13.62
N ALA A 92 4.63 -16.95 12.70
CA ALA A 92 3.25 -16.54 12.44
C ALA A 92 2.43 -17.59 11.65
N GLY A 93 2.99 -18.77 11.35
CA GLY A 93 2.32 -19.85 10.63
C GLY A 93 2.12 -19.62 9.14
N ARG A 94 2.80 -18.63 8.55
CA ARG A 94 2.68 -18.27 7.13
C ARG A 94 3.70 -18.98 6.24
N ALA A 95 4.71 -19.60 6.84
CA ALA A 95 5.73 -20.40 6.18
C ALA A 95 6.00 -21.66 6.99
N ALA A 96 6.64 -22.65 6.36
CA ALA A 96 7.13 -23.82 7.08
C ALA A 96 8.28 -23.42 8.04
N SER A 97 8.45 -24.15 9.14
CA SER A 97 9.54 -23.94 10.10
C SER A 97 10.95 -24.07 9.48
N THR A 98 11.04 -24.76 8.36
CA THR A 98 12.19 -24.74 7.45
C THR A 98 11.66 -24.44 6.06
N GLN A 99 11.92 -23.23 5.56
CA GLN A 99 11.43 -22.75 4.27
C GLN A 99 12.59 -22.38 3.36
N SER A 100 12.49 -22.78 2.11
CA SER A 100 13.43 -22.41 1.04
C SER A 100 12.85 -21.33 0.15
N TYR A 101 13.69 -20.41 -0.30
CA TYR A 101 13.33 -19.26 -1.13
C TYR A 101 14.23 -19.15 -2.34
N ILE A 102 13.67 -18.78 -3.49
CA ILE A 102 14.43 -18.49 -4.71
C ILE A 102 15.11 -17.12 -4.56
N VAL A 103 16.40 -17.07 -4.84
CA VAL A 103 17.24 -15.88 -4.89
C VAL A 103 18.02 -15.84 -6.21
N GLN A 104 18.77 -14.78 -6.49
CA GLN A 104 19.40 -14.54 -7.79
C GLN A 104 20.31 -15.71 -8.22
N ASP A 105 21.14 -16.21 -7.36
CA ASP A 105 22.24 -17.14 -7.61
C ASP A 105 22.02 -18.52 -6.97
N GLY A 106 20.79 -18.81 -6.49
CA GLY A 106 20.51 -20.11 -5.87
C GLY A 106 19.20 -20.15 -5.10
N ILE A 107 19.26 -20.88 -4.03
CA ILE A 107 18.21 -21.03 -3.02
C ILE A 107 18.82 -20.68 -1.67
N VAL A 108 18.10 -19.89 -0.88
CA VAL A 108 18.37 -19.72 0.55
C VAL A 108 17.33 -20.47 1.34
N THR A 109 17.76 -21.27 2.30
CA THR A 109 16.88 -21.97 3.25
C THR A 109 17.04 -21.37 4.62
N ILE A 110 15.92 -21.05 5.25
CA ILE A 110 15.85 -20.47 6.60
C ILE A 110 15.19 -21.48 7.51
N SER A 111 15.81 -21.73 8.65
CA SER A 111 15.27 -22.59 9.69
C SER A 111 14.95 -21.76 10.92
N GLU A 112 13.70 -21.74 11.34
CA GLU A 112 13.23 -21.12 12.57
C GLU A 112 13.97 -21.67 13.80
N THR A 113 14.11 -22.99 13.87
CA THR A 113 14.71 -23.67 15.03
C THR A 113 16.24 -23.58 15.07
N ALA A 114 16.89 -23.59 13.90
CA ALA A 114 18.34 -23.52 13.80
C ALA A 114 18.86 -22.08 13.81
N ASN A 115 18.00 -21.09 13.55
CA ASN A 115 18.37 -19.67 13.40
C ASN A 115 19.57 -19.48 12.46
N GLN A 116 19.56 -20.18 11.32
CA GLN A 116 20.66 -20.22 10.36
C GLN A 116 20.16 -20.08 8.93
N LEU A 117 21.00 -19.49 8.08
CA LEU A 117 20.84 -19.44 6.64
C LEU A 117 21.69 -20.53 5.98
N ALA A 118 21.08 -21.35 5.17
CA ALA A 118 21.78 -22.30 4.31
C ALA A 118 21.61 -21.90 2.84
N PHE A 119 22.73 -21.82 2.12
CA PHE A 119 22.74 -21.49 0.69
C PHE A 119 23.05 -22.75 -0.11
N SER A 120 22.28 -23.00 -1.15
CA SER A 120 22.49 -24.09 -2.09
C SER A 120 22.37 -23.61 -3.52
N SER A 121 23.17 -24.24 -4.42
CA SER A 121 22.97 -24.10 -5.85
C SER A 121 21.65 -24.76 -6.26
N ILE A 122 21.02 -24.22 -7.31
CA ILE A 122 19.79 -24.80 -7.82
C ILE A 122 20.10 -26.09 -8.55
N THR A 123 19.60 -27.21 -8.02
CA THR A 123 19.41 -28.41 -8.82
C THR A 123 18.15 -28.20 -9.67
N GLN A 124 18.23 -28.47 -10.96
CA GLN A 124 17.12 -28.36 -11.90
C GLN A 124 15.91 -29.12 -11.35
N GLY A 125 14.84 -28.38 -11.05
CA GLY A 125 13.58 -28.92 -10.59
C GLY A 125 12.46 -27.92 -10.87
N ASN A 126 11.26 -28.44 -11.13
CA ASN A 126 10.05 -27.63 -11.32
C ASN A 126 9.38 -27.26 -9.97
N ALA A 127 10.12 -27.35 -8.86
CA ALA A 127 9.56 -26.97 -7.56
C ALA A 127 9.26 -25.47 -7.53
N GLU A 128 8.05 -25.12 -7.14
CA GLU A 128 7.66 -23.76 -6.89
C GLU A 128 8.06 -23.38 -5.45
N LEU A 129 8.81 -22.31 -5.31
CA LEU A 129 9.25 -21.77 -4.04
C LEU A 129 8.95 -20.27 -3.97
N PRO A 130 8.70 -19.72 -2.78
CA PRO A 130 8.58 -18.29 -2.58
C PRO A 130 9.82 -17.55 -3.09
N VAL A 131 9.64 -16.34 -3.59
CA VAL A 131 10.68 -15.59 -4.28
C VAL A 131 11.07 -14.36 -3.46
N LEU A 132 12.37 -14.13 -3.28
CA LEU A 132 12.89 -12.91 -2.65
C LEU A 132 13.37 -11.94 -3.73
N CYS A 133 12.70 -10.79 -3.79
CA CYS A 133 13.07 -9.66 -4.65
C CYS A 133 13.73 -8.55 -3.84
N THR A 134 14.52 -7.73 -4.50
CA THR A 134 15.02 -6.48 -3.91
C THR A 134 13.85 -5.54 -3.56
N GLN A 135 14.13 -4.53 -2.74
CA GLN A 135 13.27 -3.37 -2.50
C GLN A 135 14.09 -2.11 -2.74
N SER A 136 13.94 -1.55 -3.94
CA SER A 136 14.78 -0.42 -4.40
C SER A 136 14.29 0.94 -3.93
N SER A 137 13.05 1.07 -3.42
CA SER A 137 12.56 2.34 -2.91
C SER A 137 13.25 2.70 -1.60
N ASN A 138 13.92 3.84 -1.60
CA ASN A 138 14.61 4.42 -0.43
C ASN A 138 13.82 5.56 0.24
N GLN A 139 12.58 5.81 -0.21
CA GLN A 139 11.71 6.82 0.37
C GLN A 139 11.16 6.30 1.71
N ASN A 140 11.65 6.81 2.82
CA ASN A 140 11.37 6.29 4.16
C ASN A 140 10.60 7.25 5.08
N LEU A 141 10.40 8.51 4.66
CA LEU A 141 9.66 9.50 5.44
C LEU A 141 8.34 9.87 4.73
N PRO A 142 7.28 10.23 5.48
CA PRO A 142 6.01 10.64 4.89
C PRO A 142 6.14 11.78 3.89
N GLY A 143 6.97 12.78 4.19
CA GLY A 143 7.19 13.95 3.33
C GLY A 143 7.96 13.68 2.03
N ASN A 144 8.67 12.56 1.91
CA ASN A 144 9.38 12.17 0.69
C ASN A 144 8.76 10.95 0.00
N ALA A 145 7.63 10.47 0.48
CA ALA A 145 6.90 9.35 -0.09
C ALA A 145 6.09 9.81 -1.30
N ILE A 146 6.69 9.72 -2.49
CA ILE A 146 6.14 10.20 -3.76
C ILE A 146 5.95 9.02 -4.71
N ALA A 147 4.81 8.99 -5.41
CA ALA A 147 4.57 8.04 -6.50
C ALA A 147 5.47 8.36 -7.70
N THR A 148 6.11 7.34 -8.22
CA THR A 148 6.95 7.38 -9.44
C THR A 148 6.58 6.19 -10.33
N LEU A 149 7.02 6.19 -11.58
CA LEU A 149 6.79 5.05 -12.48
C LEU A 149 7.40 3.74 -11.94
N GLY A 150 8.47 3.81 -11.15
CA GLY A 150 9.17 2.65 -10.62
C GLY A 150 8.59 2.08 -9.33
N ASN A 151 7.71 2.83 -8.62
CA ASN A 151 7.14 2.39 -7.36
C ASN A 151 5.60 2.35 -7.35
N THR A 152 4.94 2.72 -8.45
CA THR A 152 3.49 2.70 -8.59
C THR A 152 2.96 1.27 -8.71
N ILE A 153 1.85 0.99 -8.04
CA ILE A 153 1.17 -0.29 -8.07
C ILE A 153 -0.34 -0.09 -8.27
N ALA A 154 -0.99 -0.98 -9.02
CA ALA A 154 -2.43 -1.00 -9.17
C ALA A 154 -3.01 -2.28 -8.56
N ILE A 155 -4.08 -2.14 -7.83
CA ILE A 155 -4.85 -3.26 -7.29
C ILE A 155 -6.30 -3.17 -7.76
N ALA A 156 -6.89 -4.33 -8.08
CA ALA A 156 -8.31 -4.44 -8.33
C ALA A 156 -9.04 -4.74 -7.01
N SER A 157 -10.07 -3.97 -6.72
CA SER A 157 -10.95 -4.18 -5.56
C SER A 157 -12.32 -3.59 -5.81
N SER A 158 -13.37 -4.25 -5.35
CA SER A 158 -14.77 -3.78 -5.44
C SER A 158 -15.23 -3.41 -6.87
N GLY A 159 -14.65 -4.05 -7.89
CA GLY A 159 -14.94 -3.75 -9.30
C GLY A 159 -14.29 -2.45 -9.79
N ASN A 160 -13.32 -1.89 -9.07
CA ASN A 160 -12.52 -0.72 -9.43
C ASN A 160 -11.03 -1.05 -9.43
N THR A 161 -10.23 -0.17 -10.02
CA THR A 161 -8.76 -0.23 -9.92
C THR A 161 -8.27 0.92 -9.06
N TYR A 162 -7.47 0.63 -8.05
CA TYR A 162 -6.84 1.64 -7.20
C TYR A 162 -5.34 1.72 -7.53
N ILE A 163 -4.88 2.91 -7.89
CA ILE A 163 -3.47 3.15 -8.19
C ILE A 163 -2.84 3.77 -6.94
N GLY A 164 -1.99 3.00 -6.28
CA GLY A 164 -1.17 3.43 -5.16
C GLY A 164 0.32 3.38 -5.50
N PHE A 165 1.16 3.42 -4.50
CA PHE A 165 2.59 3.29 -4.65
C PHE A 165 3.21 2.63 -3.42
N ARG A 166 4.48 2.23 -3.51
CA ARG A 166 5.24 1.77 -2.35
C ARG A 166 6.34 2.77 -2.01
N ASN A 167 6.58 2.95 -0.73
CA ASN A 167 7.82 3.51 -0.24
C ASN A 167 8.70 2.39 0.35
N GLN A 168 9.73 2.72 1.13
CA GLN A 168 10.61 1.72 1.74
C GLN A 168 9.86 0.79 2.72
N LYS A 169 8.81 1.25 3.38
CA LYS A 169 8.18 0.60 4.53
C LYS A 169 6.83 -0.02 4.24
N SER A 170 6.07 0.52 3.27
CA SER A 170 4.70 0.11 3.03
C SER A 170 4.23 0.35 1.60
N PHE A 171 3.20 -0.36 1.20
CA PHE A 171 2.32 0.04 0.10
C PHE A 171 1.36 1.10 0.63
N ARG A 172 1.11 2.13 -0.18
CA ARG A 172 0.37 3.32 0.20
C ARG A 172 -0.72 3.62 -0.82
N PHE A 173 -1.94 3.77 -0.33
CA PHE A 173 -3.10 4.20 -1.10
C PHE A 173 -3.69 5.41 -0.37
N LEU A 174 -3.48 6.59 -0.92
CA LEU A 174 -3.74 7.87 -0.26
C LEU A 174 -4.86 8.63 -0.97
N GLY A 175 -5.77 9.25 -0.22
CA GLY A 175 -6.84 10.07 -0.77
C GLY A 175 -7.93 9.27 -1.48
N ILE A 176 -8.25 8.07 -1.00
CA ILE A 176 -9.37 7.29 -1.51
C ILE A 176 -10.68 7.93 -1.04
N PRO A 177 -11.58 8.36 -1.94
CA PRO A 177 -12.89 8.85 -1.51
C PRO A 177 -13.72 7.71 -0.92
N TYR A 178 -14.23 7.87 0.29
CA TYR A 178 -15.14 6.91 0.91
C TYR A 178 -16.60 7.36 0.84
N ALA A 179 -16.83 8.64 0.57
CA ALA A 179 -18.17 9.21 0.40
C ALA A 179 -18.24 10.09 -0.84
N ASN A 180 -19.44 10.25 -1.37
CA ASN A 180 -19.72 11.29 -2.36
C ASN A 180 -19.41 12.68 -1.76
N PRO A 181 -19.07 13.70 -2.59
CA PRO A 181 -18.89 15.06 -2.10
C PRO A 181 -20.08 15.46 -1.21
N PRO A 182 -19.83 15.80 0.08
CA PRO A 182 -20.92 16.00 1.02
C PRO A 182 -21.66 17.31 0.77
N GLN A 183 -22.96 17.31 1.04
CA GLN A 183 -23.75 18.51 1.12
C GLN A 183 -23.82 19.01 2.57
N ARG A 184 -23.91 20.34 2.76
CA ARG A 184 -24.01 20.92 4.09
C ARG A 184 -25.27 20.43 4.79
N PHE A 185 -25.09 20.00 6.05
CA PHE A 185 -26.13 19.55 6.96
C PHE A 185 -26.94 18.35 6.47
N VAL A 186 -26.28 17.51 5.63
CA VAL A 186 -26.80 16.23 5.17
C VAL A 186 -25.79 15.14 5.52
N TYR A 187 -26.27 13.96 5.91
CA TYR A 187 -25.41 12.80 6.13
C TYR A 187 -24.73 12.39 4.83
N SER A 188 -23.45 12.01 4.93
CA SER A 188 -22.69 11.52 3.77
C SER A 188 -23.26 10.20 3.27
N THR A 189 -23.11 9.97 1.99
CA THR A 189 -23.48 8.72 1.33
C THR A 189 -22.24 8.01 0.80
N PRO A 190 -22.15 6.66 0.90
CA PRO A 190 -20.99 5.92 0.42
C PRO A 190 -20.65 6.23 -1.03
N TYR A 191 -19.37 6.37 -1.32
CA TYR A 191 -18.86 6.44 -2.69
C TYR A 191 -18.62 5.00 -3.18
N SER A 192 -19.47 4.52 -4.07
CA SER A 192 -19.43 3.13 -4.57
C SER A 192 -19.48 3.07 -6.10
N PRO A 193 -18.51 3.65 -6.80
CA PRO A 193 -18.42 3.56 -8.25
C PRO A 193 -18.10 2.13 -8.70
N LYS A 194 -18.32 1.86 -9.98
CA LYS A 194 -17.93 0.60 -10.63
C LYS A 194 -17.16 0.90 -11.92
N GLY A 195 -16.14 0.07 -12.19
CA GLY A 195 -15.32 0.18 -13.40
C GLY A 195 -14.42 1.43 -13.43
N GLN A 196 -14.18 2.07 -12.28
CA GLN A 196 -13.36 3.28 -12.20
C GLN A 196 -11.89 2.96 -11.88
N THR A 197 -11.00 3.80 -12.40
CA THR A 197 -9.61 3.85 -11.94
C THR A 197 -9.48 5.03 -10.99
N ILE A 198 -9.17 4.73 -9.73
CA ILE A 198 -9.03 5.70 -8.64
C ILE A 198 -7.55 5.93 -8.41
N ASN A 199 -7.09 7.16 -8.63
CA ASN A 199 -5.72 7.54 -8.33
C ASN A 199 -5.58 7.83 -6.83
N ALA A 200 -4.89 6.93 -6.14
CA ALA A 200 -4.65 6.97 -4.70
C ALA A 200 -3.16 7.21 -4.37
N THR A 201 -2.52 8.14 -5.08
CA THR A 201 -1.08 8.43 -4.95
C THR A 201 -0.78 9.69 -4.13
N ALA A 202 -1.79 10.43 -3.70
CA ALA A 202 -1.64 11.64 -2.91
C ALA A 202 -2.80 11.77 -1.91
N TYR A 203 -2.53 12.39 -0.78
CA TYR A 203 -3.57 12.71 0.19
C TYR A 203 -4.67 13.57 -0.42
N GLY A 204 -5.91 13.30 -0.05
CA GLY A 204 -7.04 14.16 -0.36
C GLY A 204 -7.04 15.46 0.48
N SER A 205 -7.90 16.41 0.11
CA SER A 205 -8.03 17.66 0.85
C SER A 205 -8.45 17.42 2.30
N GLU A 206 -7.89 18.18 3.22
CA GLU A 206 -8.38 18.28 4.60
C GLU A 206 -9.81 18.84 4.63
N CYS A 207 -10.56 18.54 5.69
CA CYS A 207 -11.84 19.16 5.92
C CYS A 207 -11.68 20.63 6.38
N ILE A 208 -12.66 21.46 6.07
CA ILE A 208 -12.66 22.87 6.51
C ILE A 208 -12.53 22.97 8.02
N GLN A 209 -11.55 23.72 8.45
CA GLN A 209 -11.21 24.01 9.85
C GLN A 209 -10.67 25.45 9.96
N SER A 210 -10.13 25.84 11.11
CA SER A 210 -9.57 27.19 11.23
C SER A 210 -8.33 27.33 10.35
N GLY A 211 -8.27 28.39 9.51
CA GLY A 211 -7.20 28.66 8.56
C GLY A 211 -7.69 28.70 7.11
N PRO A 212 -6.80 29.01 6.15
CA PRO A 212 -7.16 29.16 4.75
C PRO A 212 -7.24 27.83 3.98
N ALA A 213 -6.76 26.74 4.58
CA ALA A 213 -6.74 25.41 3.96
C ALA A 213 -8.04 24.65 4.22
N GLY A 214 -8.26 23.59 3.42
CA GLY A 214 -9.38 22.70 3.55
C GLY A 214 -10.42 22.83 2.45
N SER A 215 -11.28 21.82 2.37
CA SER A 215 -12.35 21.72 1.39
C SER A 215 -13.59 21.10 2.03
N GLU A 216 -14.78 21.41 1.51
CA GLU A 216 -15.96 20.63 1.88
C GLU A 216 -15.94 19.24 1.26
N ASN A 217 -15.34 19.08 0.08
CA ASN A 217 -15.05 17.76 -0.49
C ASN A 217 -13.76 17.21 0.14
N CYS A 218 -13.88 16.61 1.31
CA CYS A 218 -12.77 16.19 2.16
C CYS A 218 -12.88 14.76 2.68
N LEU A 219 -13.92 14.03 2.31
CA LEU A 219 -14.21 12.70 2.86
C LEU A 219 -13.36 11.63 2.18
N PHE A 220 -12.08 11.61 2.56
CA PHE A 220 -11.06 10.68 2.07
C PHE A 220 -10.51 9.81 3.19
N LEU A 221 -10.08 8.61 2.81
CA LEU A 221 -9.29 7.71 3.65
C LEU A 221 -7.94 7.42 3.02
N ASN A 222 -7.00 6.95 3.83
CA ASN A 222 -5.67 6.54 3.42
C ASN A 222 -5.40 5.15 3.99
N ILE A 223 -4.68 4.31 3.24
CA ILE A 223 -4.31 2.96 3.65
C ILE A 223 -2.80 2.81 3.51
N GLN A 224 -2.15 2.33 4.57
CA GLN A 224 -0.77 1.88 4.57
C GLN A 224 -0.74 0.40 4.98
N THR A 225 -0.05 -0.43 4.21
CA THR A 225 0.01 -1.87 4.45
C THR A 225 1.35 -2.47 4.02
N PRO A 226 1.92 -3.43 4.77
CA PRO A 226 3.10 -4.16 4.31
C PRO A 226 2.73 -5.30 3.36
N TYR A 227 1.44 -5.65 3.24
CA TYR A 227 0.96 -6.81 2.51
C TYR A 227 -0.13 -6.45 1.51
N LEU A 228 0.02 -6.95 0.29
CA LEU A 228 -1.01 -6.93 -0.74
C LEU A 228 -1.30 -8.37 -1.16
N PRO A 229 -2.46 -8.91 -0.84
CA PRO A 229 -2.84 -10.26 -1.23
C PRO A 229 -2.99 -10.37 -2.75
N LYS A 230 -2.75 -11.56 -3.28
CA LYS A 230 -3.19 -11.93 -4.61
C LYS A 230 -4.70 -11.74 -4.71
N GLN A 231 -5.17 -11.27 -5.86
CA GLN A 231 -6.61 -11.05 -6.09
C GLN A 231 -7.41 -12.32 -5.77
N GLY A 232 -8.46 -12.16 -4.97
CA GLY A 232 -9.32 -13.26 -4.51
C GLY A 232 -8.71 -14.13 -3.40
N SER A 233 -7.53 -13.83 -2.86
CA SER A 233 -6.94 -14.57 -1.76
C SER A 233 -7.48 -14.07 -0.42
N THR A 234 -7.88 -14.98 0.45
CA THR A 234 -8.25 -14.72 1.85
C THR A 234 -7.18 -15.21 2.83
N LYS A 235 -6.00 -15.56 2.32
CA LYS A 235 -4.89 -16.04 3.15
C LYS A 235 -4.08 -14.89 3.71
N ASP A 236 -3.51 -15.13 4.88
CA ASP A 236 -2.51 -14.27 5.50
C ASP A 236 -2.99 -12.83 5.75
N LEU A 237 -4.29 -12.67 6.07
CA LEU A 237 -4.88 -11.37 6.40
C LEU A 237 -4.16 -10.71 7.57
N ARG A 238 -4.05 -9.38 7.52
CA ARG A 238 -3.43 -8.57 8.56
C ARG A 238 -4.49 -7.89 9.42
N PRO A 239 -4.23 -7.73 10.72
CA PRO A 239 -5.08 -6.88 11.57
C PRO A 239 -5.15 -5.47 11.01
N VAL A 240 -6.28 -4.79 11.21
CA VAL A 240 -6.52 -3.43 10.74
C VAL A 240 -6.60 -2.49 11.93
N LEU A 241 -5.76 -1.45 11.94
CA LEU A 241 -5.88 -0.31 12.83
C LEU A 241 -6.58 0.81 12.08
N PHE A 242 -7.79 1.14 12.51
CA PHE A 242 -8.57 2.26 11.99
C PHE A 242 -8.39 3.47 12.90
N TRP A 243 -7.72 4.51 12.37
CA TRP A 243 -7.36 5.72 13.10
C TRP A 243 -8.29 6.87 12.78
N ILE A 244 -8.91 7.42 13.80
CA ILE A 244 -9.72 8.65 13.75
C ILE A 244 -8.94 9.74 14.45
N HIS A 245 -8.59 10.81 13.72
CA HIS A 245 -7.78 11.90 14.30
C HIS A 245 -8.53 12.66 15.40
N GLY A 246 -7.77 13.16 16.36
CA GLY A 246 -8.26 14.06 17.40
C GLY A 246 -8.43 15.49 16.93
N GLY A 247 -8.50 16.44 17.87
CA GLY A 247 -8.59 17.88 17.60
C GLY A 247 -9.91 18.52 18.06
N GLY A 248 -10.59 17.89 19.04
CA GLY A 248 -11.81 18.44 19.68
C GLY A 248 -12.97 18.67 18.72
N PHE A 249 -13.01 17.92 17.62
CA PHE A 249 -13.99 18.06 16.52
C PHE A 249 -13.91 19.39 15.74
N VAL A 250 -12.90 20.19 15.96
CA VAL A 250 -12.75 21.53 15.31
C VAL A 250 -11.52 21.58 14.38
N GLY A 251 -10.63 20.61 14.45
CA GLY A 251 -9.42 20.54 13.62
C GLY A 251 -8.86 19.13 13.57
N GLY A 252 -7.89 18.92 12.67
CA GLY A 252 -7.20 17.66 12.45
C GLY A 252 -7.38 17.13 11.04
N THR A 253 -6.60 16.08 10.70
CA THR A 253 -6.61 15.45 9.39
C THR A 253 -6.04 14.04 9.45
N GLY A 254 -6.53 13.15 8.61
CA GLY A 254 -5.95 11.82 8.39
C GLY A 254 -4.65 11.85 7.58
N ALA A 255 -4.22 13.01 7.13
CA ALA A 255 -2.98 13.24 6.40
C ALA A 255 -1.85 13.81 7.28
N ASP A 256 -2.04 13.91 8.60
CA ASP A 256 -1.02 14.39 9.53
C ASP A 256 0.23 13.47 9.47
N PRO A 257 1.42 14.00 9.17
CA PRO A 257 2.65 13.22 9.17
C PRO A 257 2.95 12.52 10.51
N GLY A 258 2.48 13.07 11.63
CA GLY A 258 2.63 12.48 12.96
C GLY A 258 1.77 11.22 13.18
N SER A 259 0.74 11.02 12.36
CA SER A 259 -0.13 9.84 12.36
C SER A 259 -0.01 9.00 11.08
N ASP A 260 1.05 9.20 10.30
CA ASP A 260 1.32 8.37 9.11
C ASP A 260 1.49 6.91 9.50
N GLY A 261 0.64 6.06 8.95
CA GLY A 261 0.57 4.63 9.32
C GLY A 261 1.71 3.77 8.79
N GLY A 262 2.62 4.31 7.96
CA GLY A 262 3.67 3.53 7.32
C GLY A 262 4.67 2.91 8.30
N GLU A 263 4.97 3.60 9.41
CA GLU A 263 5.84 3.09 10.48
C GLU A 263 5.20 1.89 11.20
N LEU A 264 3.94 2.02 11.60
CA LEU A 264 3.20 0.95 12.26
C LEU A 264 2.96 -0.23 11.34
N ALA A 265 2.56 0.02 10.09
CA ALA A 265 2.32 -1.02 9.11
C ALA A 265 3.57 -1.89 8.91
N SER A 266 4.74 -1.28 8.76
CA SER A 266 6.02 -1.96 8.59
C SER A 266 6.43 -2.76 9.81
N ARG A 267 6.30 -2.16 11.01
CA ARG A 267 6.83 -2.72 12.25
C ARG A 267 5.94 -3.80 12.85
N GLU A 268 4.64 -3.56 12.85
CA GLU A 268 3.67 -4.43 13.53
C GLU A 268 2.95 -5.40 12.58
N ASP A 269 3.31 -5.37 11.27
CA ASP A 269 2.72 -6.21 10.23
C ASP A 269 1.18 -6.08 10.19
N ILE A 270 0.69 -4.85 10.19
CA ILE A 270 -0.73 -4.50 10.21
C ILE A 270 -1.11 -3.58 9.05
N VAL A 271 -2.39 -3.49 8.77
CA VAL A 271 -2.95 -2.44 7.91
C VAL A 271 -3.34 -1.25 8.77
N VAL A 272 -2.93 -0.04 8.35
CA VAL A 272 -3.35 1.20 9.00
C VAL A 272 -4.25 1.98 8.05
N VAL A 273 -5.41 2.38 8.55
CA VAL A 273 -6.36 3.25 7.83
C VAL A 273 -6.50 4.54 8.61
N THR A 274 -6.28 5.68 7.96
CA THR A 274 -6.55 7.02 8.51
C THR A 274 -7.64 7.69 7.71
N ILE A 275 -8.45 8.54 8.34
CA ILE A 275 -9.60 9.17 7.69
C ILE A 275 -9.67 10.67 7.96
N ASN A 276 -10.33 11.41 7.07
CA ASN A 276 -10.91 12.72 7.34
C ASN A 276 -12.40 12.57 7.67
N TYR A 277 -12.95 13.48 8.43
CA TYR A 277 -14.39 13.63 8.70
C TYR A 277 -14.73 15.10 8.87
N ARG A 278 -15.96 15.51 8.59
CA ARG A 278 -16.38 16.91 8.73
C ARG A 278 -16.27 17.41 10.16
N LEU A 279 -15.81 18.64 10.29
CA LEU A 279 -15.43 19.29 11.53
C LEU A 279 -16.32 20.50 11.83
N SER A 280 -16.23 21.01 13.05
CA SER A 280 -16.85 22.27 13.49
C SER A 280 -18.34 22.33 13.14
N THR A 281 -18.81 23.46 12.68
CA THR A 281 -20.21 23.71 12.29
C THR A 281 -20.67 22.74 11.18
N LEU A 282 -19.81 22.45 10.19
CA LEU A 282 -20.16 21.56 9.07
C LEU A 282 -20.37 20.12 9.51
N GLY A 283 -19.68 19.69 10.55
CA GLY A 283 -19.77 18.33 11.09
C GLY A 283 -20.78 18.16 12.22
N PHE A 284 -21.09 19.23 12.97
CA PHE A 284 -21.74 19.05 14.27
C PHE A 284 -22.87 20.05 14.59
N LEU A 285 -23.19 21.02 13.69
CA LEU A 285 -24.28 21.97 13.95
C LEU A 285 -25.62 21.24 14.11
N ALA A 286 -26.29 21.50 15.21
CA ALA A 286 -27.67 21.10 15.43
C ALA A 286 -28.51 22.35 15.76
N ILE A 287 -29.67 22.49 15.11
CA ILE A 287 -30.60 23.61 15.35
C ILE A 287 -31.98 23.02 15.73
N PRO A 288 -32.39 23.16 16.99
CA PRO A 288 -33.68 22.62 17.45
C PRO A 288 -34.85 23.10 16.58
N GLY A 289 -35.76 22.19 16.25
CA GLY A 289 -36.96 22.50 15.46
C GLY A 289 -36.72 22.62 13.95
N THR A 290 -35.54 22.25 13.47
CA THR A 290 -35.20 22.22 12.04
C THR A 290 -34.70 20.84 11.62
N ASN A 291 -34.43 20.65 10.31
CA ASN A 291 -33.83 19.44 9.77
C ASN A 291 -32.30 19.39 9.97
N ILE A 292 -31.71 20.38 10.66
CA ILE A 292 -30.27 20.40 10.96
C ILE A 292 -30.07 19.70 12.32
N THR A 293 -29.81 18.40 12.27
CA THR A 293 -29.86 17.51 13.43
C THR A 293 -28.49 17.22 14.06
N GLY A 294 -27.40 17.66 13.43
CA GLY A 294 -26.03 17.44 13.93
C GLY A 294 -25.46 16.03 13.62
N ASN A 295 -24.30 15.74 14.21
CA ASN A 295 -23.60 14.46 14.12
C ASN A 295 -23.19 14.01 12.71
N TYR A 296 -23.07 14.94 11.76
CA TYR A 296 -22.64 14.62 10.37
C TYR A 296 -21.22 14.08 10.35
N GLY A 297 -20.32 14.62 11.18
CA GLY A 297 -18.96 14.12 11.33
C GLY A 297 -18.88 12.71 11.91
N ILE A 298 -19.80 12.34 12.82
CA ILE A 298 -19.89 10.97 13.34
C ILE A 298 -20.39 10.00 12.24
N ALA A 299 -21.40 10.43 11.48
CA ALA A 299 -21.88 9.63 10.34
C ALA A 299 -20.80 9.43 9.27
N ASP A 300 -19.95 10.45 9.04
CA ASP A 300 -18.79 10.34 8.16
C ASP A 300 -17.81 9.26 8.64
N GLN A 301 -17.52 9.21 9.96
CA GLN A 301 -16.64 8.20 10.56
C GLN A 301 -17.21 6.78 10.40
N ILE A 302 -18.51 6.59 10.63
CA ILE A 302 -19.20 5.31 10.45
C ILE A 302 -19.11 4.88 8.98
N ASN A 303 -19.42 5.79 8.06
CA ASN A 303 -19.36 5.54 6.63
C ASN A 303 -17.93 5.18 6.16
N ALA A 304 -16.91 5.87 6.70
CA ALA A 304 -15.51 5.54 6.41
C ALA A 304 -15.13 4.16 6.92
N LEU A 305 -15.61 3.75 8.10
CA LEU A 305 -15.36 2.42 8.65
C LEU A 305 -16.00 1.33 7.76
N ASP A 306 -17.27 1.50 7.38
CA ASP A 306 -17.99 0.56 6.53
C ASP A 306 -17.30 0.39 5.17
N VAL A 307 -16.90 1.49 4.53
CA VAL A 307 -16.18 1.46 3.24
C VAL A 307 -14.80 0.85 3.41
N SER A 308 -14.09 1.12 4.52
CA SER A 308 -12.80 0.49 4.83
C SER A 308 -12.96 -1.03 4.96
N CYS A 309 -13.96 -1.49 5.69
CA CYS A 309 -14.26 -2.92 5.80
C CYS A 309 -14.52 -3.55 4.44
N LEU A 310 -15.35 -2.92 3.60
CA LEU A 310 -15.63 -3.40 2.25
C LEU A 310 -14.37 -3.42 1.37
N LEU A 311 -13.56 -2.35 1.37
CA LEU A 311 -12.30 -2.30 0.60
C LEU A 311 -11.31 -3.37 1.06
N LEU A 312 -11.16 -3.56 2.37
CA LEU A 312 -10.22 -4.51 2.95
C LEU A 312 -10.72 -5.96 2.82
N ILE A 313 -12.02 -6.21 2.94
CA ILE A 313 -12.63 -7.53 2.67
C ILE A 313 -12.53 -7.86 1.18
N MET A 314 -12.73 -6.88 0.29
CA MET A 314 -12.74 -7.09 -1.16
C MET A 314 -11.35 -6.98 -1.82
N LEU A 315 -10.33 -6.49 -1.13
CA LEU A 315 -8.94 -6.83 -1.44
C LEU A 315 -8.74 -8.36 -1.32
N HIS A 316 -9.69 -9.04 -0.65
CA HIS A 316 -9.61 -10.43 -0.24
C HIS A 316 -10.70 -11.34 -0.81
N VAL A 317 -11.82 -10.80 -1.35
CA VAL A 317 -12.95 -11.63 -1.81
C VAL A 317 -13.58 -11.02 -3.07
N ASP A 318 -13.26 -11.57 -4.23
CA ASP A 318 -14.14 -11.62 -5.38
C ASP A 318 -14.45 -13.11 -5.63
N GLY A 319 -15.64 -13.54 -5.23
CA GLY A 319 -16.14 -14.88 -5.48
C GLY A 319 -17.62 -14.89 -5.34
#